data_71a556187ad4e3ab85264004a82fdbb7
#
_entry.id   71a556187ad4e3ab85264004a82fdbb7
#
_cell.length_a   1.000
_cell.length_b   1.000
_cell.length_c   1.000
_cell.angle_alpha   90.00
_cell.angle_beta   90.00
_cell.angle_gamma   90.00
#
_symmetry.space_group_name_H-M   'P 1'
#
loop_
_entity.id
_entity.type
_entity.pdbx_description
1 polymer ?
#
loop_
_entity_poly.entity_id
_entity_poly.type
_entity_poly.pdbx_seq_one_letter_code
_entity_poly.pdbx_strand_id
1 'polypeptide(L)'
;MIENCASGGHRLVPSFLEMTSMSSFSDAHECDEIPLIAANMHRMILPRQSQIWAVIRREHTKRKLYSQICAGMLGRLCFSGDVSDLDADKREIIRNRIQFYHRVSPVIDRGESEITQNGVLSYRSPKGWQAVLRRGTQAPELLLVVVHTFRECPEKITLRVGDKSSQYSVEDLFAAPEIKIDCCNGEIQLSGLREFDGAAVFIRKAGI
;
A
#
# COMPACT_ATOMS: atom_id res chain seq x y z
N MET A 1 -8.40 23.87 0.54
CA MET A 1 -8.48 22.39 0.61
C MET A 1 -9.37 22.04 1.79
N ILE A 2 -10.37 21.19 1.62
CA ILE A 2 -11.27 20.73 2.68
C ILE A 2 -11.00 19.26 2.93
N GLU A 3 -10.76 18.89 4.19
CA GLU A 3 -10.65 17.53 4.66
C GLU A 3 -11.97 17.11 5.32
N ASN A 4 -12.49 15.95 4.94
CA ASN A 4 -13.60 15.31 5.61
C ASN A 4 -13.05 14.31 6.65
N CYS A 5 -13.10 14.69 7.90
CA CYS A 5 -12.80 13.81 9.02
C CYS A 5 -14.02 12.91 9.27
N ALA A 6 -14.17 11.86 8.49
CA ALA A 6 -15.39 11.08 8.32
C ALA A 6 -15.88 10.31 9.57
N SER A 7 -15.35 10.57 10.75
CA SER A 7 -15.71 9.90 12.01
C SER A 7 -15.78 8.37 11.85
N GLY A 8 -14.69 7.76 11.42
CA GLY A 8 -14.61 6.32 11.17
C GLY A 8 -15.37 5.85 9.93
N GLY A 9 -15.54 6.70 8.93
CA GLY A 9 -16.21 6.37 7.67
C GLY A 9 -17.70 6.73 7.60
N HIS A 10 -18.26 7.32 8.62
CA HIS A 10 -19.71 7.66 8.67
C HIS A 10 -20.17 8.70 7.64
N ARG A 11 -19.25 9.49 7.08
CA ARG A 11 -19.56 10.58 6.13
C ARG A 11 -18.97 10.34 4.75
N LEU A 12 -18.73 9.11 4.37
CA LEU A 12 -18.24 8.75 3.04
C LEU A 12 -19.40 8.57 2.04
N VAL A 13 -20.17 9.63 1.85
CA VAL A 13 -21.26 9.69 0.89
C VAL A 13 -20.90 10.63 -0.27
N PRO A 14 -21.45 10.46 -1.48
CA PRO A 14 -21.07 11.22 -2.67
C PRO A 14 -21.07 12.75 -2.46
N SER A 15 -22.10 13.29 -1.80
CA SER A 15 -22.20 14.73 -1.54
C SER A 15 -21.06 15.31 -0.70
N PHE A 16 -20.51 14.54 0.25
CA PHE A 16 -19.32 14.97 0.99
C PHE A 16 -18.03 14.77 0.18
N LEU A 17 -17.94 13.67 -0.58
CA LEU A 17 -16.77 13.38 -1.39
C LEU A 17 -16.58 14.39 -2.52
N GLU A 18 -17.65 14.92 -3.09
CA GLU A 18 -17.59 15.97 -4.12
C GLU A 18 -17.03 17.30 -3.59
N MET A 19 -17.31 17.63 -2.33
CA MET A 19 -16.88 18.88 -1.70
C MET A 19 -15.50 18.82 -1.05
N THR A 20 -14.90 17.61 -0.92
CA THR A 20 -13.68 17.42 -0.14
C THR A 20 -12.53 16.92 -0.98
N SER A 21 -11.32 17.35 -0.64
CA SER A 21 -10.08 16.95 -1.31
C SER A 21 -9.54 15.62 -0.78
N MET A 22 -9.88 15.30 0.46
CA MET A 22 -9.53 14.02 1.10
C MET A 22 -10.50 13.71 2.23
N SER A 23 -10.62 12.42 2.54
CA SER A 23 -11.46 11.91 3.61
C SER A 23 -10.74 10.83 4.39
N SER A 24 -10.80 10.90 5.72
CA SER A 24 -10.43 9.79 6.58
C SER A 24 -11.51 8.72 6.50
N PHE A 25 -11.11 7.47 6.27
CA PHE A 25 -12.06 6.35 6.12
C PHE A 25 -12.26 5.54 7.40
N SER A 26 -11.39 5.71 8.40
CA SER A 26 -11.42 4.94 9.64
C SER A 26 -10.70 5.68 10.77
N ASP A 27 -11.21 5.56 11.98
CA ASP A 27 -10.54 5.98 13.21
C ASP A 27 -9.63 4.87 13.79
N ALA A 28 -9.61 3.69 13.18
CA ALA A 28 -8.72 2.59 13.56
C ALA A 28 -7.35 2.80 12.91
N HIS A 29 -6.48 3.55 13.57
CA HIS A 29 -5.23 4.03 12.97
C HIS A 29 -4.03 3.08 13.14
N GLU A 30 -4.07 2.20 14.12
CA GLU A 30 -2.91 1.37 14.51
C GLU A 30 -3.12 -0.12 14.32
N CYS A 31 -4.29 -0.55 13.84
CA CYS A 31 -4.61 -1.95 13.70
C CYS A 31 -3.99 -2.57 12.44
N ASP A 32 -3.72 -3.86 12.50
CA ASP A 32 -3.12 -4.62 11.41
C ASP A 32 -4.09 -4.82 10.23
N GLU A 33 -5.37 -4.49 10.42
CA GLU A 33 -6.43 -4.56 9.42
C GLU A 33 -6.52 -3.34 8.50
N ILE A 34 -5.79 -2.26 8.80
CA ILE A 34 -5.80 -1.03 7.99
C ILE A 34 -5.61 -1.30 6.49
N PRO A 35 -4.66 -2.14 6.05
CA PRO A 35 -4.49 -2.41 4.62
C PRO A 35 -5.73 -3.02 3.96
N LEU A 36 -6.46 -3.89 4.69
CA LEU A 36 -7.68 -4.53 4.19
C LEU A 36 -8.81 -3.52 4.05
N ILE A 37 -9.01 -2.69 5.07
CA ILE A 37 -10.03 -1.66 5.06
C ILE A 37 -9.74 -0.67 3.92
N ALA A 38 -8.50 -0.18 3.85
CA ALA A 38 -8.06 0.78 2.84
C ALA A 38 -8.28 0.26 1.41
N ALA A 39 -7.86 -0.97 1.11
CA ALA A 39 -8.04 -1.57 -0.21
C ALA A 39 -9.53 -1.71 -0.58
N ASN A 40 -10.37 -2.18 0.34
CA ASN A 40 -11.80 -2.36 0.07
C ASN A 40 -12.55 -1.03 -0.09
N MET A 41 -12.10 0.02 0.57
CA MET A 41 -12.67 1.37 0.43
C MET A 41 -12.46 1.97 -0.97
N HIS A 42 -11.53 1.46 -1.78
CA HIS A 42 -11.37 1.89 -3.18
C HIS A 42 -12.61 1.68 -4.05
N ARG A 43 -13.59 0.91 -3.59
CA ARG A 43 -14.90 0.75 -4.24
C ARG A 43 -15.84 1.93 -3.99
N MET A 44 -15.55 2.76 -3.00
CA MET A 44 -16.41 3.87 -2.56
C MET A 44 -15.70 5.22 -2.66
N ILE A 45 -14.40 5.27 -2.42
CA ILE A 45 -13.60 6.48 -2.39
C ILE A 45 -12.36 6.32 -3.28
N LEU A 46 -12.06 7.34 -4.06
CA LEU A 46 -10.87 7.32 -4.90
C LEU A 46 -9.60 7.28 -4.04
N PRO A 47 -8.59 6.50 -4.41
CA PRO A 47 -7.33 6.44 -3.65
C PRO A 47 -6.71 7.81 -3.36
N ARG A 48 -6.78 8.76 -4.32
CA ARG A 48 -6.31 10.14 -4.15
C ARG A 48 -7.05 10.94 -3.08
N GLN A 49 -8.27 10.53 -2.72
CA GLN A 49 -9.08 11.15 -1.67
C GLN A 49 -9.03 10.35 -0.36
N SER A 50 -8.59 9.10 -0.40
CA SER A 50 -8.53 8.23 0.77
C SER A 50 -7.30 8.53 1.61
N GLN A 51 -7.47 9.24 2.73
CA GLN A 51 -6.40 9.49 3.69
C GLN A 51 -6.15 8.23 4.52
N ILE A 52 -4.91 7.73 4.44
CA ILE A 52 -4.50 6.51 5.15
C ILE A 52 -3.38 6.85 6.12
N TRP A 53 -3.63 6.56 7.38
CA TRP A 53 -2.69 6.81 8.45
C TRP A 53 -1.59 5.73 8.48
N ALA A 54 -0.34 6.18 8.40
CA ALA A 54 0.83 5.40 8.79
C ALA A 54 1.24 5.83 10.19
N VAL A 55 0.70 5.19 11.20
CA VAL A 55 1.00 5.52 12.60
C VAL A 55 2.31 4.87 12.99
N ILE A 56 3.28 5.71 13.31
CA ILE A 56 4.63 5.32 13.66
C ILE A 56 4.82 5.47 15.16
N ARG A 57 5.29 4.40 15.81
CA ARG A 57 5.65 4.44 17.23
C ARG A 57 7.15 4.23 17.41
N ARG A 58 7.70 4.84 18.42
CA ARG A 58 9.13 4.73 18.75
C ARG A 58 9.54 3.27 18.98
N GLU A 59 8.69 2.49 19.64
CA GLU A 59 8.91 1.07 19.93
C GLU A 59 8.69 0.13 18.73
N HIS A 60 8.11 0.61 17.62
CA HIS A 60 7.93 -0.24 16.44
C HIS A 60 9.26 -0.75 15.92
N THR A 61 9.29 -2.04 15.56
CA THR A 61 10.42 -2.59 14.83
C THR A 61 10.51 -1.95 13.43
N LYS A 62 11.69 -1.98 12.81
CA LYS A 62 11.86 -1.51 11.42
C LYS A 62 10.88 -2.23 10.48
N ARG A 63 10.64 -3.53 10.69
CA ARG A 63 9.73 -4.34 9.88
C ARG A 63 8.27 -3.86 10.00
N LYS A 64 7.80 -3.58 11.22
CA LYS A 64 6.48 -2.97 11.46
C LYS A 64 6.37 -1.60 10.78
N LEU A 65 7.44 -0.81 10.83
CA LEU A 65 7.51 0.50 10.17
C LEU A 65 7.30 0.37 8.65
N TYR A 66 7.97 -0.58 7.99
CA TYR A 66 7.75 -0.85 6.57
C TYR A 66 6.29 -1.19 6.28
N SER A 67 5.69 -2.09 7.07
CA SER A 67 4.30 -2.49 6.90
C SER A 67 3.31 -1.33 7.03
N GLN A 68 3.44 -0.50 8.08
CA GLN A 68 2.58 0.66 8.31
C GLN A 68 2.68 1.69 7.17
N ILE A 69 3.89 1.94 6.69
CA ILE A 69 4.09 2.88 5.60
C ILE A 69 3.54 2.31 4.29
N CYS A 70 3.70 1.02 4.01
CA CYS A 70 3.12 0.37 2.84
C CYS A 70 1.59 0.48 2.82
N ALA A 71 0.94 0.39 3.98
CA ALA A 71 -0.51 0.61 4.06
C ALA A 71 -0.90 2.01 3.57
N GLY A 72 -0.13 3.04 3.94
CA GLY A 72 -0.36 4.42 3.48
C GLY A 72 -0.27 4.60 1.96
N MET A 73 0.39 3.67 1.24
CA MET A 73 0.48 3.71 -0.22
C MET A 73 -0.75 3.22 -0.95
N LEU A 74 -1.69 2.66 -0.22
CA LEU A 74 -2.97 2.33 -0.78
C LEU A 74 -3.81 3.58 -1.11
N GLY A 75 -3.41 4.75 -0.60
CA GLY A 75 -4.06 6.00 -0.90
C GLY A 75 -3.18 7.21 -0.57
N ARG A 76 -3.74 8.21 0.05
CA ARG A 76 -3.07 9.43 0.48
C ARG A 76 -2.34 9.18 1.80
N LEU A 77 -1.04 8.98 1.72
CA LEU A 77 -0.20 8.68 2.88
C LEU A 77 -0.19 9.85 3.86
N CYS A 78 -0.57 9.59 5.10
CA CYS A 78 -0.50 10.51 6.21
C CYS A 78 0.34 9.92 7.35
N PHE A 79 1.43 10.57 7.72
CA PHE A 79 2.24 10.18 8.86
C PHE A 79 1.65 10.71 10.17
N SER A 80 1.67 9.89 11.20
CA SER A 80 1.23 10.22 12.55
C SER A 80 2.05 9.49 13.61
N GLY A 81 1.84 9.81 14.88
CA GLY A 81 2.52 9.19 16.00
C GLY A 81 3.85 9.87 16.36
N ASP A 82 4.84 9.09 16.75
CA ASP A 82 6.07 9.56 17.39
C ASP A 82 7.18 9.92 16.38
N VAL A 83 6.81 10.50 15.23
CA VAL A 83 7.72 10.74 14.10
C VAL A 83 8.92 11.61 14.50
N SER A 84 8.72 12.58 15.40
CA SER A 84 9.79 13.45 15.92
C SER A 84 10.82 12.72 16.80
N ASP A 85 10.40 11.63 17.46
CA ASP A 85 11.17 10.95 18.51
C ASP A 85 11.85 9.66 18.02
N LEU A 86 11.86 9.44 16.70
CA LEU A 86 12.48 8.28 16.09
C LEU A 86 14.00 8.37 16.10
N ASP A 87 14.65 7.21 16.19
CA ASP A 87 16.09 7.07 15.94
C ASP A 87 16.49 7.42 14.50
N ALA A 88 17.77 7.59 14.24
CA ALA A 88 18.29 8.00 12.93
C ALA A 88 17.93 7.01 11.82
N ASP A 89 17.98 5.71 12.11
CA ASP A 89 17.71 4.65 11.15
C ASP A 89 16.24 4.66 10.71
N LYS A 90 15.30 4.82 11.65
CA LYS A 90 13.85 4.90 11.34
C LYS A 90 13.52 6.18 10.59
N ARG A 91 14.15 7.31 10.96
CA ARG A 91 13.99 8.56 10.18
C ARG A 91 14.48 8.41 8.75
N GLU A 92 15.58 7.67 8.53
CA GLU A 92 16.07 7.40 7.18
C GLU A 92 15.09 6.56 6.36
N ILE A 93 14.47 5.54 6.96
CA ILE A 93 13.40 4.76 6.31
C ILE A 93 12.25 5.67 5.87
N ILE A 94 11.82 6.60 6.72
CA ILE A 94 10.74 7.55 6.36
C ILE A 94 11.19 8.49 5.23
N ARG A 95 12.41 9.02 5.28
CA ARG A 95 12.94 9.91 4.24
C ARG A 95 12.99 9.25 2.88
N ASN A 96 13.53 8.05 2.80
CA ASN A 96 13.56 7.25 1.58
C ASN A 96 12.16 6.95 1.07
N ARG A 97 11.20 6.81 1.99
CA ARG A 97 9.82 6.56 1.68
C ARG A 97 9.11 7.73 1.02
N ILE A 98 9.36 8.92 1.50
CA ILE A 98 8.76 10.14 0.90
C ILE A 98 9.19 10.25 -0.56
N GLN A 99 10.45 9.97 -0.88
CA GLN A 99 10.95 9.96 -2.26
C GLN A 99 10.26 8.91 -3.13
N PHE A 100 10.12 7.69 -2.63
CA PHE A 100 9.38 6.64 -3.35
C PHE A 100 7.91 7.06 -3.56
N TYR A 101 7.23 7.57 -2.53
CA TYR A 101 5.83 8.00 -2.61
C TYR A 101 5.64 9.08 -3.69
N HIS A 102 6.55 10.04 -3.79
CA HIS A 102 6.51 11.06 -4.86
C HIS A 102 6.60 10.44 -6.25
N ARG A 103 7.40 9.40 -6.43
CA ARG A 103 7.50 8.70 -7.72
C ARG A 103 6.24 7.92 -8.09
N VAL A 104 5.59 7.29 -7.11
CA VAL A 104 4.41 6.45 -7.35
C VAL A 104 3.08 7.22 -7.24
N SER A 105 3.08 8.44 -6.69
CA SER A 105 1.87 9.22 -6.47
C SER A 105 1.01 9.43 -7.74
N PRO A 106 1.56 9.64 -8.96
CA PRO A 106 0.73 9.75 -10.16
C PRO A 106 -0.07 8.48 -10.45
N VAL A 107 0.50 7.30 -10.14
CA VAL A 107 -0.19 6.01 -10.28
C VAL A 107 -1.22 5.84 -9.16
N ILE A 108 -0.95 6.32 -7.94
CA ILE A 108 -1.92 6.31 -6.84
C ILE A 108 -3.11 7.21 -7.17
N ASP A 109 -2.85 8.41 -7.68
CA ASP A 109 -3.87 9.43 -7.94
C ASP A 109 -4.83 9.07 -9.07
N ARG A 110 -4.33 8.44 -10.13
CA ARG A 110 -5.06 8.26 -11.40
C ARG A 110 -5.08 6.83 -11.91
N GLY A 111 -4.46 5.88 -11.18
CA GLY A 111 -4.39 4.49 -11.60
C GLY A 111 -5.67 3.72 -11.31
N GLU A 112 -5.89 2.67 -12.10
CA GLU A 112 -6.92 1.67 -11.85
C GLU A 112 -6.38 0.59 -10.93
N SER A 113 -7.21 0.15 -9.97
CA SER A 113 -6.82 -0.81 -8.94
C SER A 113 -7.49 -2.15 -9.13
N GLU A 114 -6.69 -3.20 -9.00
CA GLU A 114 -7.13 -4.58 -8.88
C GLU A 114 -6.70 -5.12 -7.52
N ILE A 115 -7.61 -5.81 -6.82
CA ILE A 115 -7.33 -6.41 -5.51
C ILE A 115 -7.32 -7.91 -5.66
N THR A 116 -6.21 -8.53 -5.26
CA THR A 116 -6.05 -9.98 -5.17
C THR A 116 -5.74 -10.37 -3.73
N GLN A 117 -6.36 -11.45 -3.25
CA GLN A 117 -6.15 -11.92 -1.88
C GLN A 117 -6.27 -13.43 -1.79
N ASN A 118 -5.61 -14.01 -0.80
CA ASN A 118 -5.70 -15.44 -0.49
C ASN A 118 -5.71 -15.62 1.04
N GLY A 119 -6.68 -16.42 1.53
CA GLY A 119 -6.85 -16.70 2.95
C GLY A 119 -7.58 -15.61 3.74
N VAL A 120 -7.83 -14.44 3.16
CA VAL A 120 -8.48 -13.32 3.85
C VAL A 120 -9.99 -13.50 3.83
N LEU A 121 -10.53 -14.07 4.90
CA LEU A 121 -11.98 -14.27 5.08
C LEU A 121 -12.64 -13.19 5.92
N SER A 122 -11.89 -12.50 6.76
CA SER A 122 -12.40 -11.46 7.66
C SER A 122 -11.32 -10.43 7.97
N TYR A 123 -11.72 -9.15 8.05
CA TYR A 123 -10.80 -8.10 8.50
C TYR A 123 -10.48 -8.19 10.01
N ARG A 124 -11.34 -8.80 10.82
CA ARG A 124 -11.14 -8.91 12.28
C ARG A 124 -10.09 -9.94 12.70
N SER A 125 -9.81 -10.91 11.85
CA SER A 125 -8.79 -11.93 12.07
C SER A 125 -8.18 -12.29 10.73
N PRO A 126 -7.42 -11.38 10.12
CA PRO A 126 -6.90 -11.59 8.79
C PRO A 126 -5.83 -12.69 8.78
N LYS A 127 -5.92 -13.56 7.77
CA LYS A 127 -4.95 -14.62 7.47
C LYS A 127 -4.52 -14.52 6.02
N GLY A 128 -3.38 -15.11 5.69
CA GLY A 128 -2.86 -15.14 4.34
C GLY A 128 -2.31 -13.78 3.88
N TRP A 129 -2.73 -13.29 2.73
CA TRP A 129 -2.19 -12.06 2.15
C TRP A 129 -3.20 -11.34 1.26
N GLN A 130 -2.93 -10.05 1.05
CA GLN A 130 -3.61 -9.19 0.09
C GLN A 130 -2.59 -8.44 -0.75
N ALA A 131 -2.86 -8.28 -2.03
CA ALA A 131 -2.14 -7.41 -2.94
C ALA A 131 -3.10 -6.44 -3.62
N VAL A 132 -2.68 -5.18 -3.76
CA VAL A 132 -3.33 -4.18 -4.61
C VAL A 132 -2.38 -3.86 -5.74
N LEU A 133 -2.77 -4.24 -6.95
CA LEU A 133 -2.11 -3.85 -8.18
C LEU A 133 -2.76 -2.58 -8.71
N ARG A 134 -1.96 -1.54 -8.96
CA ARG A 134 -2.46 -0.28 -9.53
C ARG A 134 -1.70 0.07 -10.79
N ARG A 135 -2.43 0.17 -11.89
CA ARG A 135 -1.90 0.50 -13.21
C ARG A 135 -2.17 1.96 -13.53
N GLY A 136 -1.14 2.69 -13.98
CA GLY A 136 -1.29 4.07 -14.39
C GLY A 136 -2.18 4.21 -15.63
N THR A 137 -3.18 5.09 -15.59
CA THR A 137 -4.04 5.34 -16.77
C THR A 137 -3.36 6.23 -17.81
N GLN A 138 -2.48 7.12 -17.40
CA GLN A 138 -1.68 7.99 -18.30
C GLN A 138 -0.32 7.40 -18.66
N ALA A 139 0.12 6.39 -17.93
CA ALA A 139 1.37 5.66 -18.12
C ALA A 139 1.10 4.17 -17.84
N PRO A 140 0.44 3.46 -18.77
CA PRO A 140 -0.03 2.08 -18.54
C PRO A 140 1.10 1.06 -18.39
N GLU A 141 2.32 1.45 -18.76
CA GLU A 141 3.53 0.69 -18.50
C GLU A 141 3.97 0.71 -17.04
N LEU A 142 3.50 1.69 -16.26
CA LEU A 142 3.85 1.84 -14.85
C LEU A 142 2.81 1.18 -13.93
N LEU A 143 3.29 0.32 -13.06
CA LEU A 143 2.46 -0.38 -12.07
C LEU A 143 3.05 -0.23 -10.68
N LEU A 144 2.16 0.03 -9.73
CA LEU A 144 2.45 -0.08 -8.29
C LEU A 144 1.76 -1.31 -7.75
N VAL A 145 2.52 -2.19 -7.11
CA VAL A 145 2.00 -3.37 -6.41
C VAL A 145 2.27 -3.20 -4.93
N VAL A 146 1.22 -3.20 -4.11
CA VAL A 146 1.33 -3.11 -2.64
C VAL A 146 0.82 -4.41 -2.04
N VAL A 147 1.69 -5.13 -1.35
CA VAL A 147 1.40 -6.43 -0.73
C VAL A 147 1.40 -6.28 0.78
N HIS A 148 0.42 -6.89 1.43
CA HIS A 148 0.39 -7.05 2.88
C HIS A 148 0.14 -8.52 3.22
N THR A 149 0.87 -9.02 4.20
CA THR A 149 0.70 -10.34 4.78
C THR A 149 0.04 -10.24 6.13
N PHE A 150 -0.63 -11.32 6.51
CA PHE A 150 -1.32 -11.46 7.78
C PHE A 150 -0.90 -12.78 8.44
N ARG A 151 -1.64 -13.24 9.44
CA ARG A 151 -1.37 -14.53 10.09
C ARG A 151 -1.39 -15.67 9.07
N GLU A 152 -0.61 -16.70 9.33
CA GLU A 152 -0.56 -17.90 8.47
C GLU A 152 -0.23 -17.55 6.99
N CYS A 153 0.59 -16.54 6.76
CA CYS A 153 0.99 -16.18 5.41
C CYS A 153 2.02 -17.15 4.84
N PRO A 154 2.06 -17.35 3.51
CA PRO A 154 3.11 -18.12 2.87
C PRO A 154 4.43 -17.34 2.87
N GLU A 155 5.56 -18.04 2.90
CA GLU A 155 6.88 -17.42 2.77
C GLU A 155 7.12 -16.79 1.38
N LYS A 156 6.31 -17.15 0.40
CA LYS A 156 6.44 -16.73 -0.99
C LYS A 156 5.07 -16.46 -1.60
N ILE A 157 4.94 -15.32 -2.28
CA ILE A 157 3.74 -14.91 -2.99
C ILE A 157 4.10 -14.71 -4.46
N THR A 158 3.30 -15.27 -5.37
CA THR A 158 3.40 -15.01 -6.81
C THR A 158 2.14 -14.29 -7.27
N LEU A 159 2.32 -13.18 -7.97
CA LEU A 159 1.24 -12.33 -8.48
C LEU A 159 1.38 -12.17 -9.99
N ARG A 160 0.30 -12.38 -10.70
CA ARG A 160 0.23 -12.05 -12.11
C ARG A 160 0.01 -10.54 -12.27
N VAL A 161 0.89 -9.90 -13.03
CA VAL A 161 0.86 -8.46 -13.32
C VAL A 161 0.65 -8.16 -14.81
N GLY A 162 0.69 -9.17 -15.65
CA GLY A 162 0.46 -9.07 -17.09
C GLY A 162 0.45 -10.43 -17.78
N ASP A 163 0.47 -10.41 -19.11
CA ASP A 163 0.53 -11.62 -19.92
C ASP A 163 1.90 -12.31 -19.79
N LYS A 164 1.94 -13.62 -20.07
CA LYS A 164 3.18 -14.40 -20.02
C LYS A 164 4.31 -13.88 -20.92
N SER A 165 3.97 -13.21 -22.00
CA SER A 165 4.92 -12.56 -22.92
C SER A 165 5.44 -11.21 -22.42
N SER A 166 4.79 -10.64 -21.39
CA SER A 166 5.16 -9.32 -20.88
C SER A 166 6.42 -9.41 -20.02
N GLN A 167 7.36 -8.52 -20.29
CA GLN A 167 8.56 -8.33 -19.48
C GLN A 167 8.38 -7.12 -18.58
N TYR A 168 8.83 -7.22 -17.35
CA TYR A 168 8.79 -6.13 -16.36
C TYR A 168 10.15 -5.96 -15.71
N SER A 169 10.52 -4.72 -15.43
CA SER A 169 11.67 -4.35 -14.60
C SER A 169 11.20 -3.74 -13.29
N VAL A 170 11.92 -4.01 -12.21
CA VAL A 170 11.72 -3.33 -10.93
C VAL A 170 12.39 -1.95 -11.02
N GLU A 171 11.59 -0.90 -10.99
CA GLU A 171 12.07 0.50 -10.96
C GLU A 171 12.45 0.90 -9.55
N ASP A 172 11.70 0.40 -8.56
CA ASP A 172 11.95 0.69 -7.15
C ASP A 172 11.20 -0.28 -6.23
N LEU A 173 11.75 -0.45 -5.03
CA LEU A 173 11.22 -1.34 -4.01
C LEU A 173 11.24 -0.65 -2.64
N PHE A 174 10.11 -0.70 -1.95
CA PHE A 174 10.04 -0.36 -0.55
C PHE A 174 9.51 -1.54 0.27
N ALA A 175 10.41 -2.20 0.98
CA ALA A 175 10.13 -3.37 1.81
C ALA A 175 11.23 -3.55 2.84
N ALA A 176 11.02 -4.45 3.81
CA ALA A 176 12.09 -4.89 4.69
C ALA A 176 13.24 -5.54 3.87
N PRO A 177 14.51 -5.36 4.26
CA PRO A 177 15.68 -5.78 3.45
C PRO A 177 15.73 -7.29 3.13
N GLU A 178 15.05 -8.10 3.92
CA GLU A 178 14.99 -9.56 3.72
C GLU A 178 14.01 -9.97 2.61
N ILE A 179 13.09 -9.08 2.24
CA ILE A 179 12.10 -9.34 1.18
C ILE A 179 12.78 -9.16 -0.18
N LYS A 180 12.75 -10.20 -0.98
CA LYS A 180 13.31 -10.22 -2.33
C LYS A 180 12.20 -10.27 -3.37
N ILE A 181 12.44 -9.62 -4.50
CA ILE A 181 11.51 -9.55 -5.63
C ILE A 181 12.19 -10.14 -6.86
N ASP A 182 11.44 -10.96 -7.59
CA ASP A 182 11.79 -11.44 -8.91
C ASP A 182 10.65 -11.17 -9.88
N CYS A 183 10.99 -10.80 -11.12
CA CYS A 183 10.02 -10.48 -12.18
C CYS A 183 10.29 -11.38 -13.39
N CYS A 184 9.33 -12.22 -13.75
CA CYS A 184 9.47 -13.12 -14.88
C CYS A 184 8.09 -13.46 -15.50
N ASN A 185 8.04 -13.48 -16.83
CA ASN A 185 6.87 -13.97 -17.59
C ASN A 185 5.53 -13.37 -17.17
N GLY A 186 5.49 -12.05 -16.95
CA GLY A 186 4.26 -11.35 -16.54
C GLY A 186 3.84 -11.61 -15.10
N GLU A 187 4.74 -12.14 -14.28
CA GLU A 187 4.53 -12.38 -12.86
C GLU A 187 5.61 -11.69 -12.04
N ILE A 188 5.25 -11.28 -10.83
CA ILE A 188 6.20 -10.91 -9.78
C ILE A 188 6.12 -11.92 -8.65
N GLN A 189 7.27 -12.21 -8.07
CA GLN A 189 7.41 -13.13 -6.98
C GLN A 189 8.10 -12.44 -5.81
N LEU A 190 7.43 -12.43 -4.65
CA LEU A 190 7.98 -11.94 -3.41
C LEU A 190 8.36 -13.12 -2.53
N SER A 191 9.52 -13.07 -1.91
CA SER A 191 10.01 -14.09 -0.96
C SER A 191 10.64 -13.45 0.27
N GLY A 192 10.84 -14.24 1.35
CA GLY A 192 11.31 -13.74 2.64
C GLY A 192 10.24 -13.03 3.45
N LEU A 193 8.98 -13.23 3.09
CA LEU A 193 7.82 -12.66 3.77
C LEU A 193 7.59 -13.33 5.13
N ARG A 194 7.09 -12.54 6.06
CA ARG A 194 6.61 -12.96 7.39
C ARG A 194 5.23 -12.42 7.65
N GLU A 195 4.62 -12.86 8.73
CA GLU A 195 3.35 -12.30 9.18
C GLU A 195 3.44 -10.79 9.44
N PHE A 196 2.41 -10.07 9.02
CA PHE A 196 2.26 -8.62 9.16
C PHE A 196 3.34 -7.78 8.46
N ASP A 197 3.90 -8.31 7.38
CA ASP A 197 4.76 -7.54 6.48
C ASP A 197 3.98 -6.67 5.51
N GLY A 198 4.67 -5.65 5.01
CA GLY A 198 4.25 -4.84 3.87
C GLY A 198 5.39 -4.64 2.89
N ALA A 199 5.07 -4.71 1.61
CA ALA A 199 5.99 -4.41 0.51
C ALA A 199 5.28 -3.58 -0.56
N ALA A 200 5.96 -2.57 -1.09
CA ALA A 200 5.50 -1.82 -2.25
C ALA A 200 6.55 -1.90 -3.36
N VAL A 201 6.13 -2.40 -4.50
CA VAL A 201 6.97 -2.64 -5.68
C VAL A 201 6.52 -1.73 -6.80
N PHE A 202 7.41 -0.92 -7.32
CA PHE A 202 7.16 -0.10 -8.50
C PHE A 202 7.85 -0.75 -9.69
N ILE A 203 7.07 -1.13 -10.69
CA ILE A 203 7.55 -1.85 -11.87
C ILE A 203 7.16 -1.14 -13.15
N ARG A 204 7.97 -1.36 -14.18
CA ARG A 204 7.72 -0.88 -15.54
C ARG A 204 7.62 -2.05 -16.50
N LYS A 205 6.61 -2.05 -17.36
CA LYS A 205 6.52 -2.97 -18.49
C LYS A 205 7.51 -2.55 -19.57
N ALA A 206 8.34 -3.48 -20.04
CA ALA A 206 9.27 -3.25 -21.13
C ALA A 206 8.54 -3.28 -22.48
N GLY A 207 9.01 -2.47 -23.43
CA GLY A 207 8.60 -2.58 -24.84
C GLY A 207 7.24 -1.95 -25.18
N ILE A 208 6.89 -0.81 -24.55
CA ILE A 208 5.89 0.12 -25.09
C ILE A 208 6.60 1.36 -25.60
#